data_07ead4208178e2fd171cd13d4b0eb02f
#
_entry.id   07ead4208178e2fd171cd13d4b0eb02f
#
_cell.length_a   1.000
_cell.length_b   1.000
_cell.length_c   1.000
_cell.angle_alpha   90.00
_cell.angle_beta   90.00
_cell.angle_gamma   90.00
#
_symmetry.space_group_name_H-M   'P 1'
#
loop_
_entity.id
_entity.type
_entity.pdbx_description
1 polymer ?
#
loop_
_entity_poly.entity_id
_entity_poly.type
_entity_poly.pdbx_seq_one_letter_code
_entity_poly.pdbx_strand_id
1 'polypeptide(L)'
;MTFGAVVYGLVSCWMYVIGMGAAIFTGESDIAQIMVKAGLGIAGLLIIVFSTVTTTFLDAYSAGISSESLGEKIHGKWVAVVVTVIGIAGAILFPMDDITDFLYFIGSVFAPMIAIQIADFFILKKAESKRAFEWKTLVVWLLGFIIYRWLMNVDMVVGNTLPDMVVTILLYVVAEKLA
;
A
#
# COMPACT_ATOMS: atom_id res chain seq x y z
N MET A 1 -19.50 6.54 5.27
CA MET A 1 -18.06 6.27 5.25
C MET A 1 -17.55 5.50 6.46
N THR A 2 -17.87 5.86 7.69
CA THR A 2 -17.41 5.19 8.93
C THR A 2 -17.76 3.71 9.02
N PHE A 3 -18.97 3.31 8.61
CA PHE A 3 -19.37 1.90 8.64
C PHE A 3 -18.51 1.01 7.73
N GLY A 4 -18.22 1.47 6.51
CA GLY A 4 -17.35 0.73 5.58
C GLY A 4 -15.92 0.57 6.12
N ALA A 5 -15.35 1.62 6.73
CA ALA A 5 -14.02 1.55 7.32
C ALA A 5 -13.96 0.56 8.51
N VAL A 6 -14.99 0.54 9.36
CA VAL A 6 -15.07 -0.40 10.49
C VAL A 6 -15.19 -1.84 9.99
N VAL A 7 -16.08 -2.10 9.02
CA VAL A 7 -16.25 -3.45 8.45
C VAL A 7 -14.96 -3.91 7.77
N TYR A 8 -14.32 -3.06 6.98
CA TYR A 8 -13.05 -3.37 6.34
C TYR A 8 -11.97 -3.70 7.37
N GLY A 9 -11.83 -2.89 8.43
CA GLY A 9 -10.86 -3.13 9.50
C GLY A 9 -11.10 -4.46 10.21
N LEU A 10 -12.33 -4.77 10.58
CA LEU A 10 -12.68 -6.03 11.25
C LEU A 10 -12.41 -7.24 10.36
N VAL A 11 -12.82 -7.19 9.09
CA VAL A 11 -12.60 -8.29 8.14
C VAL A 11 -11.10 -8.49 7.88
N SER A 12 -10.35 -7.40 7.71
CA SER A 12 -8.89 -7.47 7.53
C SER A 12 -8.20 -8.09 8.74
N CYS A 13 -8.52 -7.65 9.95
CA CYS A 13 -7.98 -8.25 11.19
C CYS A 13 -8.30 -9.74 11.27
N TRP A 14 -9.54 -10.13 10.94
CA TRP A 14 -9.95 -11.52 10.92
C TRP A 14 -9.12 -12.35 9.93
N MET A 15 -8.91 -11.86 8.72
CA MET A 15 -8.10 -12.53 7.70
C MET A 15 -6.63 -12.67 8.12
N TYR A 16 -6.05 -11.65 8.79
CA TYR A 16 -4.70 -11.75 9.35
C TYR A 16 -4.60 -12.83 10.43
N VAL A 17 -5.59 -12.94 11.31
CA VAL A 17 -5.62 -14.00 12.35
C VAL A 17 -5.70 -15.38 11.71
N ILE A 18 -6.53 -15.57 10.69
CA ILE A 18 -6.62 -16.82 9.94
C ILE A 18 -5.28 -17.17 9.27
N GLY A 19 -4.68 -16.20 8.56
CA GLY A 19 -3.40 -16.41 7.87
C GLY A 19 -2.28 -16.79 8.84
N MET A 20 -2.16 -16.07 9.95
CA MET A 20 -1.17 -16.35 10.98
C MET A 20 -1.42 -17.72 11.64
N GLY A 21 -2.67 -18.05 11.94
CA GLY A 21 -3.04 -19.37 12.47
C GLY A 21 -2.66 -20.48 11.50
N ALA A 22 -2.99 -20.35 10.23
CA ALA A 22 -2.66 -21.32 9.20
C ALA A 22 -1.14 -21.52 9.06
N ALA A 23 -0.37 -20.45 9.05
CA ALA A 23 1.10 -20.50 8.98
C ALA A 23 1.70 -21.21 10.20
N ILE A 24 1.22 -20.91 11.40
CA ILE A 24 1.69 -21.56 12.64
C ILE A 24 1.36 -23.07 12.65
N PHE A 25 0.15 -23.44 12.25
CA PHE A 25 -0.27 -24.86 12.27
C PHE A 25 0.39 -25.70 11.19
N THR A 26 0.66 -25.13 10.01
CA THR A 26 1.26 -25.88 8.89
C THR A 26 2.79 -25.80 8.89
N GLY A 27 3.37 -24.82 9.54
CA GLY A 27 4.80 -24.52 9.48
C GLY A 27 5.25 -23.97 8.13
N GLU A 28 4.30 -23.52 7.27
CA GLU A 28 4.55 -23.00 5.94
C GLU A 28 4.11 -21.55 5.84
N SER A 29 4.83 -20.76 5.06
CA SER A 29 4.46 -19.38 4.74
C SER A 29 3.83 -19.23 3.35
N ASP A 30 3.95 -20.24 2.50
CA ASP A 30 3.37 -20.24 1.16
C ASP A 30 1.90 -20.72 1.22
N ILE A 31 0.99 -19.86 0.77
CA ILE A 31 -0.46 -20.11 0.75
C ILE A 31 -0.79 -21.37 -0.07
N ALA A 32 -0.09 -21.62 -1.17
CA ALA A 32 -0.34 -22.78 -2.01
C ALA A 32 -0.01 -24.09 -1.25
N GLN A 33 1.11 -24.11 -0.52
CA GLN A 33 1.51 -25.25 0.31
C GLN A 33 0.55 -25.44 1.49
N ILE A 34 0.12 -24.35 2.12
CA ILE A 34 -0.89 -24.40 3.20
C ILE A 34 -2.18 -25.06 2.70
N MET A 35 -2.68 -24.65 1.53
CA MET A 35 -3.89 -25.20 0.93
C MET A 35 -3.77 -26.68 0.60
N VAL A 36 -2.62 -27.10 0.08
CA VAL A 36 -2.35 -28.52 -0.21
C VAL A 36 -2.31 -29.34 1.08
N LYS A 37 -1.62 -28.86 2.12
CA LYS A 37 -1.57 -29.52 3.44
C LYS A 37 -2.93 -29.57 4.15
N ALA A 38 -3.79 -28.57 3.92
CA ALA A 38 -5.16 -28.55 4.40
C ALA A 38 -6.09 -29.55 3.68
N GLY A 39 -5.58 -30.30 2.72
CA GLY A 39 -6.34 -31.32 1.98
C GLY A 39 -7.18 -30.79 0.83
N LEU A 40 -7.08 -29.49 0.50
CA LEU A 40 -7.82 -28.89 -0.61
C LEU A 40 -7.22 -29.19 -1.98
N GLY A 41 -5.94 -29.62 -2.03
CA GLY A 41 -5.27 -30.09 -3.23
C GLY A 41 -5.42 -29.15 -4.43
N ILE A 42 -5.78 -29.72 -5.59
CA ILE A 42 -5.96 -28.98 -6.85
C ILE A 42 -7.08 -27.92 -6.76
N ALA A 43 -8.15 -28.21 -6.03
CA ALA A 43 -9.26 -27.25 -5.87
C ALA A 43 -8.79 -25.96 -5.16
N GLY A 44 -7.98 -26.10 -4.10
CA GLY A 44 -7.38 -24.95 -3.42
C GLY A 44 -6.48 -24.12 -4.35
N LEU A 45 -5.66 -24.76 -5.16
CA LEU A 45 -4.81 -24.08 -6.13
C LEU A 45 -5.63 -23.31 -7.19
N LEU A 46 -6.70 -23.90 -7.70
CA LEU A 46 -7.60 -23.21 -8.64
C LEU A 46 -8.25 -21.98 -7.99
N ILE A 47 -8.71 -22.08 -6.74
CA ILE A 47 -9.28 -20.94 -6.02
C ILE A 47 -8.26 -19.81 -5.89
N ILE A 48 -7.00 -20.12 -5.54
CA ILE A 48 -5.93 -19.11 -5.44
C ILE A 48 -5.71 -18.44 -6.79
N VAL A 49 -5.57 -19.21 -7.87
CA VAL A 49 -5.33 -18.67 -9.21
C VAL A 49 -6.48 -17.74 -9.64
N PHE A 50 -7.73 -18.16 -9.53
CA PHE A 50 -8.87 -17.34 -9.91
C PHE A 50 -8.99 -16.08 -9.05
N SER A 51 -8.75 -16.18 -7.74
CA SER A 51 -8.74 -15.04 -6.83
C SER A 51 -7.66 -14.04 -7.22
N THR A 52 -6.43 -14.50 -7.47
CA THR A 52 -5.31 -13.65 -7.87
C THR A 52 -5.57 -12.97 -9.21
N VAL A 53 -6.07 -13.69 -10.21
CA VAL A 53 -6.40 -13.12 -11.52
C VAL A 53 -7.44 -12.01 -11.39
N THR A 54 -8.50 -12.24 -10.59
CA THR A 54 -9.56 -11.24 -10.39
C THR A 54 -9.03 -9.99 -9.70
N THR A 55 -8.21 -10.14 -8.67
CA THR A 55 -7.62 -9.01 -7.93
C THR A 55 -6.67 -8.21 -8.81
N THR A 56 -5.77 -8.89 -9.52
CA THR A 56 -4.82 -8.25 -10.44
C THR A 56 -5.52 -7.49 -11.57
N PHE A 57 -6.64 -8.05 -12.07
CA PHE A 57 -7.47 -7.36 -13.06
C PHE A 57 -8.06 -6.06 -12.49
N LEU A 58 -8.61 -6.09 -11.28
CA LEU A 58 -9.15 -4.91 -10.61
C LEU A 58 -8.08 -3.84 -10.38
N ASP A 59 -6.88 -4.24 -9.99
CA ASP A 59 -5.76 -3.32 -9.78
C ASP A 59 -5.32 -2.64 -11.08
N ALA A 60 -5.15 -3.42 -12.15
CA ALA A 60 -4.83 -2.89 -13.48
C ALA A 60 -5.93 -1.97 -14.02
N TYR A 61 -7.20 -2.31 -13.82
CA TYR A 61 -8.34 -1.50 -14.20
C TYR A 61 -8.39 -0.19 -13.42
N SER A 62 -8.17 -0.25 -12.10
CA SER A 62 -8.12 0.93 -11.23
C SER A 62 -6.97 1.87 -11.61
N ALA A 63 -5.80 1.32 -11.93
CA ALA A 63 -4.67 2.10 -12.42
C ALA A 63 -5.01 2.81 -13.73
N GLY A 64 -5.72 2.12 -14.65
CA GLY A 64 -6.21 2.69 -15.89
C GLY A 64 -7.15 3.88 -15.67
N ILE A 65 -8.21 3.69 -14.87
CA ILE A 65 -9.18 4.76 -14.57
C ILE A 65 -8.51 5.93 -13.84
N SER A 66 -7.67 5.64 -12.85
CA SER A 66 -6.97 6.69 -12.10
C SER A 66 -6.06 7.53 -13.00
N SER A 67 -5.46 6.93 -14.03
CA SER A 67 -4.62 7.63 -14.98
C SER A 67 -5.39 8.62 -15.86
N GLU A 68 -6.66 8.37 -16.17
CA GLU A 68 -7.51 9.28 -16.96
C GLU A 68 -7.74 10.61 -16.24
N SER A 69 -7.69 10.61 -14.89
CA SER A 69 -7.79 11.84 -14.11
C SER A 69 -6.57 12.77 -14.25
N LEU A 70 -5.44 12.27 -14.73
CA LEU A 70 -4.21 13.04 -14.92
C LEU A 70 -4.19 13.85 -16.23
N GLY A 71 -5.03 13.50 -17.20
CA GLY A 71 -5.14 14.26 -18.44
C GLY A 71 -6.05 13.63 -19.48
N GLU A 72 -6.80 14.48 -20.19
CA GLU A 72 -7.78 14.10 -21.22
C GLU A 72 -7.22 13.28 -22.41
N LYS A 73 -5.91 13.29 -22.60
CA LYS A 73 -5.25 12.54 -23.69
C LYS A 73 -4.81 11.14 -23.29
N ILE A 74 -4.93 10.79 -22.02
CA ILE A 74 -4.49 9.50 -21.49
C ILE A 74 -5.65 8.52 -21.61
N HIS A 75 -5.47 7.47 -22.40
CA HIS A 75 -6.45 6.40 -22.51
C HIS A 75 -6.16 5.33 -21.46
N GLY A 76 -6.99 5.24 -20.44
CA GLY A 76 -6.83 4.30 -19.31
C GLY A 76 -6.60 2.85 -19.72
N LYS A 77 -7.24 2.42 -20.83
CA LYS A 77 -7.05 1.08 -21.39
C LYS A 77 -5.57 0.78 -21.72
N TRP A 78 -4.87 1.72 -22.35
CA TRP A 78 -3.47 1.52 -22.72
C TRP A 78 -2.57 1.57 -21.48
N VAL A 79 -2.88 2.44 -20.52
CA VAL A 79 -2.15 2.49 -19.23
C VAL A 79 -2.30 1.18 -18.48
N ALA A 80 -3.51 0.63 -18.40
CA ALA A 80 -3.75 -0.67 -17.76
C ALA A 80 -2.90 -1.79 -18.40
N VAL A 81 -2.85 -1.84 -19.75
CA VAL A 81 -2.03 -2.81 -20.47
C VAL A 81 -0.54 -2.61 -20.16
N VAL A 82 -0.04 -1.37 -20.22
CA VAL A 82 1.38 -1.07 -19.96
C VAL A 82 1.76 -1.43 -18.53
N VAL A 83 0.95 -1.07 -17.55
CA VAL A 83 1.18 -1.42 -16.13
C VAL A 83 1.19 -2.93 -15.93
N THR A 84 0.27 -3.66 -16.59
CA THR A 84 0.24 -5.12 -16.53
C THR A 84 1.50 -5.73 -17.12
N VAL A 85 1.95 -5.26 -18.28
CA VAL A 85 3.18 -5.76 -18.92
C VAL A 85 4.41 -5.49 -18.05
N ILE A 86 4.50 -4.28 -17.48
CA ILE A 86 5.59 -3.94 -16.54
C ILE A 86 5.53 -4.83 -15.30
N GLY A 87 4.34 -5.08 -14.74
CA GLY A 87 4.13 -5.97 -13.61
C GLY A 87 4.57 -7.41 -13.90
N ILE A 88 4.23 -7.95 -15.07
CA ILE A 88 4.69 -9.29 -15.51
C ILE A 88 6.21 -9.33 -15.64
N ALA A 89 6.81 -8.34 -16.31
CA ALA A 89 8.25 -8.25 -16.43
C ALA A 89 8.95 -8.16 -15.07
N GLY A 90 8.40 -7.35 -14.16
CA GLY A 90 8.88 -7.24 -12.78
C GLY A 90 8.82 -8.56 -12.02
N ALA A 91 7.69 -9.27 -12.12
CA ALA A 91 7.49 -10.56 -11.45
C ALA A 91 8.46 -11.65 -11.96
N ILE A 92 8.86 -11.59 -13.24
CA ILE A 92 9.82 -12.54 -13.82
C ILE A 92 11.25 -12.19 -13.43
N LEU A 93 11.58 -10.89 -13.39
CA LEU A 93 12.96 -10.42 -13.16
C LEU A 93 13.34 -10.39 -11.67
N PHE A 94 12.36 -10.18 -10.81
CA PHE A 94 12.55 -10.09 -9.36
C PHE A 94 11.77 -11.21 -8.68
N PRO A 95 12.43 -12.31 -8.29
CA PRO A 95 11.79 -13.35 -7.48
C PRO A 95 11.30 -12.71 -6.18
N MET A 96 9.99 -12.81 -5.93
CA MET A 96 9.31 -12.21 -4.76
C MET A 96 9.46 -13.08 -3.49
N ASP A 97 10.64 -13.70 -3.31
CA ASP A 97 10.94 -14.50 -2.12
C ASP A 97 10.99 -13.59 -0.86
N ASP A 98 11.24 -12.30 -1.05
CA ASP A 98 11.32 -11.31 0.02
C ASP A 98 10.28 -10.17 -0.15
N ILE A 99 9.00 -10.58 -0.14
CA ILE A 99 7.86 -9.64 -0.24
C ILE A 99 7.87 -8.57 0.86
N THR A 100 8.50 -8.86 1.99
CA THR A 100 8.56 -7.99 3.16
C THR A 100 9.29 -6.69 2.83
N ASP A 101 10.44 -6.76 2.18
CA ASP A 101 11.22 -5.58 1.78
C ASP A 101 10.47 -4.71 0.78
N PHE A 102 9.74 -5.35 -0.14
CA PHE A 102 8.87 -4.63 -1.08
C PHE A 102 7.71 -3.91 -0.38
N LEU A 103 7.09 -4.56 0.60
CA LEU A 103 6.03 -3.94 1.41
C LEU A 103 6.56 -2.75 2.23
N TYR A 104 7.74 -2.86 2.81
CA TYR A 104 8.38 -1.74 3.49
C TYR A 104 8.72 -0.60 2.54
N PHE A 105 9.16 -0.90 1.32
CA PHE A 105 9.39 0.12 0.30
C PHE A 105 8.10 0.87 -0.04
N ILE A 106 7.00 0.16 -0.31
CA ILE A 106 5.68 0.77 -0.53
C ILE A 106 5.26 1.59 0.69
N GLY A 107 5.41 1.05 1.90
CA GLY A 107 5.11 1.77 3.14
C GLY A 107 5.89 3.08 3.26
N SER A 108 7.18 3.09 2.91
CA SER A 108 8.01 4.29 2.96
C SER A 108 7.55 5.41 2.02
N VAL A 109 6.91 5.07 0.91
CA VAL A 109 6.37 6.04 -0.06
C VAL A 109 5.00 6.55 0.38
N PHE A 110 4.12 5.65 0.79
CA PHE A 110 2.72 5.98 1.05
C PHE A 110 2.45 6.50 2.47
N ALA A 111 3.20 6.04 3.49
CA ALA A 111 2.96 6.47 4.86
C ALA A 111 3.12 8.00 5.04
N PRO A 112 4.21 8.64 4.60
CA PRO A 112 4.32 10.09 4.70
C PRO A 112 3.30 10.84 3.83
N MET A 113 2.91 10.29 2.67
CA MET A 113 1.87 10.88 1.83
C MET A 113 0.51 10.90 2.55
N ILE A 114 0.11 9.79 3.14
CA ILE A 114 -1.14 9.69 3.91
C ILE A 114 -1.08 10.57 5.16
N ALA A 115 0.06 10.64 5.83
CA ALA A 115 0.29 11.50 6.99
C ALA A 115 0.03 12.97 6.66
N ILE A 116 0.53 13.46 5.53
CA ILE A 116 0.26 14.82 5.05
C ILE A 116 -1.22 15.04 4.75
N GLN A 117 -1.89 14.09 4.08
CA GLN A 117 -3.33 14.20 3.80
C GLN A 117 -4.16 14.25 5.08
N ILE A 118 -3.81 13.47 6.10
CA ILE A 118 -4.45 13.51 7.40
C ILE A 118 -4.24 14.88 8.07
N ALA A 119 -3.02 15.42 8.00
CA ALA A 119 -2.71 16.73 8.56
C ALA A 119 -3.50 17.85 7.87
N ASP A 120 -3.59 17.83 6.54
CA ASP A 120 -4.35 18.82 5.77
C ASP A 120 -5.83 18.78 6.11
N PHE A 121 -6.42 17.59 6.15
CA PHE A 121 -7.85 17.45 6.33
C PHE A 121 -8.29 17.70 7.78
N PHE A 122 -7.61 17.09 8.77
CA PHE A 122 -8.05 17.11 10.17
C PHE A 122 -7.46 18.25 10.99
N ILE A 123 -6.20 18.62 10.73
CA ILE A 123 -5.46 19.58 11.56
C ILE A 123 -5.52 20.97 10.95
N LEU A 124 -5.16 21.10 9.70
CA LEU A 124 -5.08 22.40 9.02
C LEU A 124 -6.43 22.83 8.43
N LYS A 125 -7.34 21.88 8.22
CA LYS A 125 -8.67 22.11 7.61
C LYS A 125 -8.58 22.95 6.34
N LYS A 126 -7.51 22.72 5.56
CA LYS A 126 -7.35 23.42 4.31
C LYS A 126 -8.47 23.01 3.36
N ALA A 127 -9.23 24.02 2.91
CA ALA A 127 -10.06 23.85 1.73
C ALA A 127 -9.11 23.59 0.54
N GLU A 128 -9.55 22.76 -0.40
CA GLU A 128 -8.78 22.29 -1.55
C GLU A 128 -7.75 23.31 -2.05
N SER A 129 -6.47 22.93 -2.07
CA SER A 129 -5.44 23.75 -2.64
C SER A 129 -5.73 23.97 -4.14
N LYS A 130 -5.89 25.20 -4.54
CA LYS A 130 -6.07 25.56 -5.97
C LYS A 130 -4.79 25.38 -6.79
N ARG A 131 -3.68 25.03 -6.17
CA ARG A 131 -2.40 24.82 -6.85
C ARG A 131 -2.20 23.33 -7.12
N ALA A 132 -2.06 22.97 -8.39
CA ALA A 132 -1.78 21.62 -8.82
C ALA A 132 -0.44 21.07 -8.28
N PHE A 133 0.46 21.92 -7.80
CA PHE A 133 1.78 21.52 -7.32
C PHE A 133 2.24 22.42 -6.16
N GLU A 134 2.45 21.81 -4.99
CA GLU A 134 2.99 22.47 -3.81
C GLU A 134 4.38 21.91 -3.46
N TRP A 135 5.42 22.67 -3.75
CA TRP A 135 6.81 22.28 -3.48
C TRP A 135 7.07 21.96 -2.01
N LYS A 136 6.40 22.67 -1.09
CA LYS A 136 6.53 22.43 0.36
C LYS A 136 6.07 21.04 0.75
N THR A 137 4.91 20.65 0.27
CA THR A 137 4.32 19.32 0.50
C THR A 137 5.26 18.23 -0.02
N LEU A 138 5.84 18.43 -1.20
CA LEU A 138 6.78 17.48 -1.80
C LEU A 138 8.08 17.36 -0.99
N VAL A 139 8.61 18.46 -0.48
CA VAL A 139 9.82 18.46 0.36
C VAL A 139 9.55 17.74 1.68
N VAL A 140 8.40 18.01 2.34
CA VAL A 140 8.05 17.32 3.58
C VAL A 140 7.82 15.83 3.34
N TRP A 141 7.17 15.47 2.23
CA TRP A 141 7.01 14.06 1.83
C TRP A 141 8.37 13.36 1.64
N LEU A 142 9.30 14.01 0.95
CA LEU A 142 10.64 13.47 0.74
C LEU A 142 11.41 13.30 2.07
N LEU A 143 11.28 14.25 2.99
CA LEU A 143 11.85 14.14 4.33
C LEU A 143 11.22 12.98 5.10
N GLY A 144 9.91 12.80 5.05
CA GLY A 144 9.21 11.65 5.63
C GLY A 144 9.71 10.32 5.05
N PHE A 145 9.85 10.23 3.73
CA PHE A 145 10.44 9.06 3.09
C PHE A 145 11.84 8.73 3.62
N ILE A 146 12.70 9.72 3.76
CA ILE A 146 14.06 9.54 4.29
C ILE A 146 14.02 9.08 5.75
N ILE A 147 13.15 9.69 6.56
CA ILE A 147 12.96 9.34 7.97
C ILE A 147 12.46 7.89 8.10
N TYR A 148 11.47 7.50 7.29
CA TYR A 148 10.98 6.11 7.27
C TYR A 148 12.11 5.11 6.99
N ARG A 149 12.93 5.39 5.96
CA ARG A 149 14.08 4.54 5.61
C ARG A 149 15.13 4.49 6.72
N TRP A 150 15.31 5.58 7.45
CA TRP A 150 16.19 5.61 8.60
C TRP A 150 15.63 4.84 9.81
N LEU A 151 14.32 4.97 10.08
CA LEU A 151 13.65 4.22 11.14
C LEU A 151 13.69 2.69 10.91
N MET A 152 13.77 2.24 9.66
CA MET A 152 13.91 0.80 9.36
C MET A 152 15.19 0.18 9.96
N ASN A 153 16.21 0.98 10.26
CA ASN A 153 17.41 0.51 10.93
C ASN A 153 17.26 0.41 12.46
N VAL A 154 16.10 0.81 12.99
CA VAL A 154 15.80 0.80 14.43
C VAL A 154 14.69 -0.20 14.69
N ASP A 155 14.99 -1.26 15.44
CA ASP A 155 14.00 -2.26 15.82
C ASP A 155 12.96 -1.65 16.77
N MET A 156 11.79 -1.35 16.23
CA MET A 156 10.66 -0.81 16.99
C MET A 156 9.55 -1.84 17.15
N VAL A 157 9.08 -2.06 18.37
CA VAL A 157 7.99 -2.99 18.68
C VAL A 157 6.67 -2.58 18.00
N VAL A 158 6.47 -1.29 17.75
CA VAL A 158 5.23 -0.74 17.15
C VAL A 158 5.29 -0.68 15.63
N GLY A 159 6.42 -1.10 15.03
CA GLY A 159 6.67 -0.93 13.59
C GLY A 159 7.05 0.52 13.22
N ASN A 160 7.52 0.70 12.00
CA ASN A 160 8.12 1.97 11.54
C ASN A 160 7.08 2.97 11.01
N THR A 161 5.93 2.48 10.57
CA THR A 161 4.90 3.28 9.88
C THR A 161 4.24 4.32 10.79
N LEU A 162 3.81 3.92 12.00
CA LEU A 162 3.16 4.84 12.93
C LEU A 162 4.08 5.96 13.43
N PRO A 163 5.32 5.68 13.89
CA PRO A 163 6.25 6.73 14.27
C PRO A 163 6.56 7.70 13.13
N ASP A 164 6.77 7.19 11.92
CA ASP A 164 7.01 8.02 10.74
C ASP A 164 5.83 8.95 10.43
N MET A 165 4.61 8.42 10.45
CA MET A 165 3.41 9.23 10.21
C MET A 165 3.28 10.36 11.23
N VAL A 166 3.53 10.10 12.52
CA VAL A 166 3.49 11.13 13.57
C VAL A 166 4.54 12.21 13.32
N VAL A 167 5.77 11.82 13.03
CA VAL A 167 6.87 12.77 12.75
C VAL A 167 6.55 13.58 11.49
N THR A 168 6.06 12.96 10.43
CA THR A 168 5.71 13.64 9.18
C THR A 168 4.57 14.63 9.38
N ILE A 169 3.53 14.28 10.16
CA ILE A 169 2.45 15.21 10.52
C ILE A 169 3.01 16.43 11.26
N LEU A 170 3.86 16.22 12.25
CA LEU A 170 4.45 17.31 13.01
C LEU A 170 5.30 18.22 12.12
N LEU A 171 6.17 17.65 11.29
CA LEU A 171 6.99 18.40 10.34
C LEU A 171 6.13 19.21 9.38
N TYR A 172 5.06 18.63 8.85
CA TYR A 172 4.18 19.31 7.92
C TYR A 172 3.42 20.47 8.58
N VAL A 173 2.86 20.26 9.77
CA VAL A 173 2.16 21.31 10.51
C VAL A 173 3.09 22.46 10.90
N VAL A 174 4.33 22.15 11.28
CA VAL A 174 5.35 23.20 11.57
C VAL A 174 5.73 23.95 10.31
N ALA A 175 5.99 23.26 9.21
CA ALA A 175 6.33 23.88 7.93
C ALA A 175 5.23 24.80 7.41
N GLU A 176 3.97 24.48 7.65
CA GLU A 176 2.83 25.31 7.26
C GLU A 176 2.61 26.52 8.17
N LYS A 177 2.93 26.42 9.46
CA LYS A 177 2.81 27.55 10.40
C LYS A 177 3.94 28.57 10.28
N LEU A 178 5.10 28.12 9.78
CA LEU A 178 6.29 28.98 9.59
C LEU A 178 6.31 29.71 8.24
N ALA A 179 5.40 29.39 7.34
CA ALA A 179 5.33 29.92 5.97
C ALA A 179 4.15 30.82 5.74
#